data_3f59a741efc20d307b749983f725ffd3
#
_entry.id   3f59a741efc20d307b749983f725ffd3
#
_cell.length_a   1.000
_cell.length_b   1.000
_cell.length_c   1.000
_cell.angle_alpha   90.00
_cell.angle_beta   90.00
_cell.angle_gamma   90.00
#
_symmetry.space_group_name_H-M   'P 1'
#
loop_
_entity.id
_entity.type
_entity.pdbx_description
1 polymer ?
#
loop_
_entity_poly.entity_id
_entity_poly.type
_entity_poly.pdbx_seq_one_letter_code
_entity_poly.pdbx_strand_id
1 'polypeptide(L)'
;MNCAQYVNNIELLSSNLFGYVKGAFTGAYATTKGLLEAADGGMLFLDEVHRLNSESQEKLFVFLDQGIFRRMGESEGWHKAKVRMVMATTENLESNFLDTFLRRIPIVVQIPSLRERGEQERLQFIYHF
;
A
#
# COMPACT_ATOMS: atom_id res chain seq x y z
N MET A 1 -1.84 5.95 4.62
CA MET A 1 -2.65 6.27 3.40
C MET A 1 -3.79 5.27 3.32
N ASN A 2 -5.02 5.72 3.09
CA ASN A 2 -6.15 4.83 2.80
C ASN A 2 -6.33 4.73 1.28
N CYS A 3 -6.15 3.53 0.72
CA CYS A 3 -6.22 3.29 -0.73
C CYS A 3 -7.66 3.40 -1.28
N ALA A 4 -8.69 3.23 -0.44
CA ALA A 4 -10.09 3.35 -0.86
C ALA A 4 -10.47 4.77 -1.31
N GLN A 5 -9.75 5.79 -0.86
CA GLN A 5 -9.97 7.17 -1.30
C GLN A 5 -9.68 7.39 -2.80
N TYR A 6 -8.98 6.45 -3.43
CA TYR A 6 -8.53 6.54 -4.83
C TYR A 6 -9.24 5.55 -5.76
N VAL A 7 -10.38 4.98 -5.36
CA VAL A 7 -11.13 3.96 -6.14
C VAL A 7 -11.41 4.40 -7.58
N ASN A 8 -11.69 5.67 -7.79
CA ASN A 8 -12.00 6.23 -9.11
C ASN A 8 -10.78 6.73 -9.87
N ASN A 9 -9.58 6.68 -9.28
CA ASN A 9 -8.35 7.17 -9.90
C ASN A 9 -7.12 6.41 -9.39
N ILE A 10 -6.87 5.27 -10.01
CA ILE A 10 -5.72 4.38 -9.67
C ILE A 10 -4.38 5.05 -10.01
N GLU A 11 -4.33 5.90 -11.03
CA GLU A 11 -3.11 6.66 -11.36
C GLU A 11 -2.76 7.63 -10.23
N LEU A 12 -3.75 8.28 -9.63
CA LEU A 12 -3.54 9.16 -8.49
C LEU A 12 -3.03 8.38 -7.27
N LEU A 13 -3.55 7.17 -7.04
CA LEU A 13 -3.04 6.29 -5.99
C LEU A 13 -1.56 5.96 -6.20
N SER A 14 -1.21 5.51 -7.42
CA SER A 14 0.16 5.16 -7.78
C SER A 14 1.10 6.38 -7.71
N SER A 15 0.64 7.55 -8.18
CA SER A 15 1.43 8.79 -8.14
C SER A 15 1.70 9.26 -6.70
N ASN A 16 0.74 9.11 -5.80
CA ASN A 16 0.95 9.42 -4.38
C ASN A 16 1.91 8.44 -3.71
N LEU A 17 1.82 7.15 -4.04
CA LEU A 17 2.65 6.13 -3.41
C LEU A 17 4.10 6.18 -3.90
N PHE A 18 4.31 6.19 -5.21
CA PHE A 18 5.63 6.11 -5.85
C PHE A 18 6.23 7.47 -6.21
N GLY A 19 5.41 8.52 -6.29
CA GLY A 19 5.80 9.79 -6.88
C GLY A 19 5.77 9.77 -8.41
N TYR A 20 6.07 10.89 -9.04
CA TYR A 20 6.08 11.04 -10.48
C TYR A 20 7.10 12.06 -10.95
N VAL A 21 7.56 11.92 -12.19
CA VAL A 21 8.40 12.93 -12.86
C VAL A 21 7.53 13.90 -13.65
N LYS A 22 8.04 15.10 -13.91
CA LYS A 22 7.40 16.06 -14.80
C LYS A 22 7.09 15.41 -16.15
N GLY A 23 5.85 15.57 -16.62
CA GLY A 23 5.38 15.01 -17.88
C GLY A 23 4.90 13.55 -17.82
N ALA A 24 4.89 12.90 -16.65
CA ALA A 24 4.44 11.52 -16.50
C ALA A 24 2.98 11.30 -16.93
N PHE A 25 2.13 12.32 -16.75
CA PHE A 25 0.72 12.33 -17.17
C PHE A 25 0.24 13.77 -17.38
N THR A 26 -0.95 13.95 -17.94
CA THR A 26 -1.56 15.28 -18.11
C THR A 26 -1.78 15.95 -16.76
N GLY A 27 -1.11 17.08 -16.54
CA GLY A 27 -1.14 17.78 -15.24
C GLY A 27 0.10 17.58 -14.38
N ALA A 28 1.02 16.70 -14.76
CA ALA A 28 2.32 16.52 -14.08
C ALA A 28 3.30 17.66 -14.44
N TYR A 29 3.06 18.84 -13.92
CA TYR A 29 3.86 20.04 -14.21
C TYR A 29 5.24 20.06 -13.55
N ALA A 30 5.41 19.31 -12.46
CA ALA A 30 6.65 19.22 -11.72
C ALA A 30 6.90 17.77 -11.24
N THR A 31 8.16 17.43 -10.99
CA THR A 31 8.52 16.17 -10.35
C THR A 31 8.13 16.21 -8.88
N THR A 32 7.43 15.19 -8.42
CA THR A 32 6.89 15.10 -7.05
C THR A 32 7.30 13.79 -6.39
N LYS A 33 7.76 13.88 -5.15
CA LYS A 33 8.10 12.72 -4.32
C LYS A 33 6.85 11.98 -3.88
N GLY A 34 6.93 10.64 -3.84
CA GLY A 34 5.88 9.79 -3.32
C GLY A 34 6.04 9.49 -1.82
N LEU A 35 5.05 8.79 -1.27
CA LEU A 35 5.03 8.41 0.15
C LEU A 35 6.15 7.44 0.51
N LEU A 36 6.59 6.57 -0.40
CA LEU A 36 7.74 5.68 -0.14
C LEU A 36 9.01 6.48 0.14
N GLU A 37 9.25 7.53 -0.63
CA GLU A 37 10.41 8.40 -0.42
C GLU A 37 10.23 9.27 0.83
N ALA A 38 9.03 9.78 1.07
CA ALA A 38 8.73 10.60 2.24
C ALA A 38 8.81 9.83 3.57
N ALA A 39 8.56 8.51 3.53
CA ALA A 39 8.61 7.63 4.69
C ALA A 39 9.98 6.97 4.91
N ASP A 40 11.03 7.38 4.16
CA ASP A 40 12.36 6.81 4.29
C ASP A 40 12.89 6.89 5.73
N GLY A 41 13.40 5.78 6.25
CA GLY A 41 13.81 5.61 7.63
C GLY A 41 12.66 5.43 8.64
N GLY A 42 11.40 5.46 8.19
CA GLY A 42 10.20 5.41 9.03
C GLY A 42 9.26 4.26 8.72
N MET A 43 7.97 4.54 8.84
CA MET A 43 6.89 3.57 8.64
C MET A 43 5.84 4.14 7.68
N LEU A 44 5.30 3.28 6.82
CA LEU A 44 4.15 3.58 5.96
C LEU A 44 3.02 2.58 6.25
N PHE A 45 1.87 3.10 6.64
CA PHE A 45 0.64 2.33 6.79
C PHE A 45 -0.24 2.50 5.55
N LEU A 46 -0.58 1.38 4.89
CA LEU A 46 -1.50 1.31 3.76
C LEU A 46 -2.78 0.59 4.21
N ASP A 47 -3.88 1.31 4.22
CA ASP A 47 -5.19 0.77 4.52
C ASP A 47 -5.95 0.46 3.22
N GLU A 48 -6.81 -0.57 3.25
CA GLU A 48 -7.57 -1.07 2.10
C GLU A 48 -6.65 -1.39 0.89
N VAL A 49 -5.53 -2.07 1.18
CA VAL A 49 -4.45 -2.31 0.20
C VAL A 49 -4.89 -3.16 -1.00
N HIS A 50 -6.01 -3.89 -0.91
CA HIS A 50 -6.62 -4.61 -2.03
C HIS A 50 -7.08 -3.70 -3.19
N ARG A 51 -7.14 -2.38 -2.97
CA ARG A 51 -7.42 -1.39 -4.02
C ARG A 51 -6.23 -1.13 -4.96
N LEU A 52 -5.05 -1.66 -4.64
CA LEU A 52 -3.92 -1.62 -5.56
C LEU A 52 -4.19 -2.51 -6.78
N ASN A 53 -4.06 -1.95 -7.98
CA ASN A 53 -4.09 -2.76 -9.20
C ASN A 53 -2.82 -3.62 -9.33
N SER A 54 -2.81 -4.60 -10.23
CA SER A 54 -1.70 -5.53 -10.43
C SER A 54 -0.37 -4.81 -10.69
N GLU A 55 -0.37 -3.75 -11.50
CA GLU A 55 0.83 -2.96 -11.77
C GLU A 55 1.42 -2.33 -10.51
N SER A 56 0.57 -1.75 -9.65
CA SER A 56 1.00 -1.16 -8.38
C SER A 56 1.47 -2.22 -7.39
N GLN A 57 0.84 -3.40 -7.39
CA GLN A 57 1.29 -4.53 -6.59
C GLN A 57 2.67 -5.03 -7.04
N GLU A 58 2.93 -5.13 -8.35
CA GLU A 58 4.25 -5.51 -8.89
C GLU A 58 5.33 -4.49 -8.54
N LYS A 59 5.04 -3.20 -8.66
CA LYS A 59 5.98 -2.14 -8.25
C LYS A 59 6.29 -2.21 -6.75
N LEU A 60 5.25 -2.41 -5.94
CA LEU A 60 5.41 -2.53 -4.50
C LEU A 60 6.13 -3.83 -4.10
N PHE A 61 5.93 -4.92 -4.85
CA PHE A 61 6.70 -6.16 -4.71
C PHE A 61 8.20 -5.91 -4.86
N VAL A 62 8.64 -5.20 -5.91
CA VAL A 62 10.06 -4.86 -6.12
C VAL A 62 10.58 -4.03 -4.95
N PHE A 63 9.78 -3.10 -4.45
CA PHE A 63 10.13 -2.30 -3.29
C PHE A 63 10.29 -3.15 -2.01
N LEU A 64 9.35 -4.05 -1.73
CA LEU A 64 9.41 -4.94 -0.56
C LEU A 64 10.61 -5.89 -0.62
N ASP A 65 10.99 -6.34 -1.81
CA ASP A 65 12.09 -7.28 -2.03
C ASP A 65 13.46 -6.60 -1.94
N GLN A 66 13.62 -5.42 -2.54
CA GLN A 66 14.91 -4.78 -2.77
C GLN A 66 15.07 -3.38 -2.16
N GLY A 67 14.01 -2.80 -1.64
CA GLY A 67 14.00 -1.43 -1.13
C GLY A 67 14.16 -0.36 -2.21
N ILE A 68 13.89 -0.72 -3.48
CA ILE A 68 14.02 0.18 -4.64
C ILE A 68 12.68 0.37 -5.35
N PHE A 69 12.50 1.53 -5.96
CA PHE A 69 11.31 1.84 -6.73
C PHE A 69 11.61 2.87 -7.81
N ARG A 70 10.69 3.06 -8.76
CA ARG A 70 10.71 4.13 -9.75
C ARG A 70 9.48 5.01 -9.59
N ARG A 71 9.64 6.29 -9.84
CA ARG A 71 8.51 7.23 -9.97
C ARG A 71 7.74 6.95 -11.25
N MET A 72 6.50 7.35 -11.31
CA MET A 72 5.70 7.25 -12.53
C MET A 72 6.33 8.11 -13.64
N GLY A 73 6.36 7.58 -14.86
CA GLY A 73 6.97 8.22 -16.03
C GLY A 73 8.50 8.17 -16.05
N GLU A 74 9.16 7.55 -15.07
CA GLU A 74 10.61 7.41 -15.04
C GLU A 74 11.04 6.10 -15.71
N SER A 75 11.81 6.20 -16.79
CA SER A 75 12.31 5.04 -17.55
C SER A 75 13.67 4.54 -17.05
N GLU A 76 14.47 5.43 -16.48
CA GLU A 76 15.84 5.13 -16.04
C GLU A 76 16.04 5.50 -14.57
N GLY A 77 16.98 4.81 -13.92
CA GLY A 77 17.30 5.03 -12.54
C GLY A 77 16.39 4.29 -11.55
N TRP A 78 16.86 4.22 -10.32
CA TRP A 78 16.12 3.64 -9.18
C TRP A 78 16.29 4.55 -7.98
N HIS A 79 15.19 4.77 -7.27
CA HIS A 79 15.20 5.38 -5.94
C HIS A 79 15.29 4.27 -4.89
N LYS A 80 15.89 4.61 -3.74
CA LYS A 80 15.98 3.71 -2.60
C LYS A 80 15.31 4.35 -1.40
N ALA A 81 14.59 3.54 -0.63
CA ALA A 81 14.09 3.93 0.67
C ALA A 81 14.04 2.71 1.60
N LYS A 82 14.21 2.94 2.88
CA LYS A 82 14.09 1.94 3.93
C LYS A 82 12.85 2.22 4.76
N VAL A 83 11.74 1.57 4.42
CA VAL A 83 10.44 1.82 5.04
C VAL A 83 9.90 0.55 5.67
N ARG A 84 9.43 0.63 6.91
CA ARG A 84 8.62 -0.44 7.50
C ARG A 84 7.21 -0.33 6.98
N MET A 85 6.75 -1.36 6.25
CA MET A 85 5.41 -1.39 5.70
C MET A 85 4.45 -2.09 6.65
N VAL A 86 3.29 -1.48 6.89
CA VAL A 86 2.13 -2.10 7.55
C VAL A 86 0.95 -1.95 6.61
N MET A 87 0.27 -3.05 6.33
CA MET A 87 -0.82 -3.09 5.36
C MET A 87 -2.06 -3.70 6.00
N ALA A 88 -3.23 -3.14 5.69
CA ALA A 88 -4.51 -3.65 6.14
C ALA A 88 -5.45 -3.86 4.95
N THR A 89 -6.30 -4.87 5.04
CA THR A 89 -7.36 -5.16 4.08
C THR A 89 -8.54 -5.83 4.79
N THR A 90 -9.73 -5.59 4.28
CA THR A 90 -10.96 -6.28 4.67
C THR A 90 -11.27 -7.47 3.77
N GLU A 91 -10.54 -7.62 2.67
CA GLU A 91 -10.79 -8.61 1.63
C GLU A 91 -9.93 -9.87 1.78
N ASN A 92 -10.36 -10.95 1.15
CA ASN A 92 -9.60 -12.19 1.09
C ASN A 92 -8.27 -11.98 0.34
N LEU A 93 -7.17 -12.45 0.95
CA LEU A 93 -5.83 -12.27 0.39
C LEU A 93 -5.64 -13.02 -0.93
N GLU A 94 -6.11 -14.27 -1.02
CA GLU A 94 -5.88 -15.13 -2.19
C GLU A 94 -6.60 -14.65 -3.44
N SER A 95 -7.73 -13.97 -3.30
CA SER A 95 -8.54 -13.52 -4.44
C SER A 95 -8.20 -12.12 -4.93
N ASN A 96 -7.51 -11.31 -4.12
CA ASN A 96 -7.30 -9.89 -4.42
C ASN A 96 -5.85 -9.49 -4.62
N PHE A 97 -4.91 -10.41 -4.36
CA PHE A 97 -3.48 -10.10 -4.45
C PHE A 97 -2.75 -11.11 -5.32
N LEU A 98 -1.68 -10.63 -5.95
CA LEU A 98 -0.75 -11.49 -6.68
C LEU A 98 0.01 -12.38 -5.69
N ASP A 99 0.17 -13.66 -6.00
CA ASP A 99 0.95 -14.62 -5.19
C ASP A 99 2.37 -14.13 -4.93
N THR A 100 2.98 -13.50 -5.92
CA THR A 100 4.31 -12.90 -5.83
C THR A 100 4.38 -11.80 -4.77
N PHE A 101 3.32 -10.99 -4.66
CA PHE A 101 3.21 -9.93 -3.65
C PHE A 101 3.03 -10.52 -2.25
N LEU A 102 2.13 -11.49 -2.08
CA LEU A 102 1.86 -12.12 -0.78
C LEU A 102 3.09 -12.81 -0.19
N ARG A 103 3.93 -13.43 -1.03
CA ARG A 103 5.17 -14.09 -0.58
C ARG A 103 6.21 -13.15 0.04
N ARG A 104 6.07 -11.84 -0.16
CA ARG A 104 6.95 -10.81 0.42
C ARG A 104 6.43 -10.23 1.73
N ILE A 105 5.24 -10.66 2.17
CA ILE A 105 4.65 -10.25 3.44
C ILE A 105 4.91 -11.36 4.46
N PRO A 106 5.93 -11.22 5.33
CA PRO A 106 6.37 -12.30 6.20
C PRO A 106 5.44 -12.57 7.37
N ILE A 107 4.60 -11.60 7.73
CA ILE A 107 3.70 -11.67 8.88
C ILE A 107 2.30 -11.28 8.44
N VAL A 108 1.36 -12.20 8.56
CA VAL A 108 -0.05 -11.97 8.34
C VAL A 108 -0.78 -12.17 9.67
N VAL A 109 -1.55 -11.17 10.09
CA VAL A 109 -2.37 -11.22 11.29
C VAL A 109 -3.83 -11.14 10.88
N GLN A 110 -4.58 -12.20 11.19
CA GLN A 110 -6.03 -12.21 10.98
C GLN A 110 -6.72 -11.67 12.22
N ILE A 111 -7.49 -10.61 12.04
CA ILE A 111 -8.32 -10.02 13.11
C ILE A 111 -9.75 -10.53 12.91
N PRO A 112 -10.29 -11.36 13.84
CA PRO A 112 -11.64 -11.87 13.70
C PRO A 112 -12.67 -10.74 13.80
N SER A 113 -13.74 -10.84 13.01
CA SER A 113 -14.87 -9.91 13.06
C SER A 113 -15.55 -9.97 14.44
N LEU A 114 -16.31 -8.94 14.80
CA LEU A 114 -17.08 -8.93 16.05
C LEU A 114 -18.08 -10.11 16.15
N ARG A 115 -18.56 -10.62 15.01
CA ARG A 115 -19.48 -11.77 14.97
C ARG A 115 -18.78 -13.10 15.31
N GLU A 116 -17.51 -13.22 14.95
CA GLU A 116 -16.68 -14.40 15.20
C GLU A 116 -16.11 -14.43 16.62
N ARG A 117 -16.15 -13.29 17.32
CA ARG A 117 -15.68 -13.19 18.71
C ARG A 117 -16.71 -13.73 19.70
N GLY A 118 -16.22 -14.30 20.80
CA GLY A 118 -17.05 -14.74 21.91
C GLY A 118 -17.86 -13.59 22.56
N GLU A 119 -18.96 -13.94 23.24
CA GLU A 119 -19.84 -12.96 23.88
C GLU A 119 -19.12 -12.04 24.87
N GLN A 120 -18.20 -12.59 25.65
CA GLN A 120 -17.41 -11.84 26.64
C GLN A 120 -16.50 -10.80 25.96
N GLU A 121 -15.84 -11.14 24.85
CA GLU A 121 -15.00 -10.20 24.09
C GLU A 121 -15.84 -9.09 23.48
N ARG A 122 -17.03 -9.43 22.95
CA ARG A 122 -17.96 -8.43 22.39
C ARG A 122 -18.43 -7.44 23.46
N LEU A 123 -18.74 -7.90 24.65
CA LEU A 123 -19.13 -7.04 25.77
C LEU A 123 -17.98 -6.13 26.20
N GLN A 124 -16.75 -6.63 26.27
CA GLN A 124 -15.58 -5.79 26.58
C GLN A 124 -15.41 -4.65 25.58
N PHE A 125 -15.64 -4.89 24.27
CA PHE A 125 -15.60 -3.83 23.26
C PHE A 125 -16.64 -2.74 23.50
N ILE A 126 -17.88 -3.13 23.89
CA ILE A 126 -18.96 -2.17 24.14
C ILE A 126 -18.68 -1.29 25.37
N TYR A 127 -18.01 -1.83 26.38
CA TYR A 127 -17.68 -1.07 27.60
C TYR A 127 -16.43 -0.19 27.48
N HIS A 128 -15.64 -0.33 26.42
CA HIS A 128 -14.41 0.47 26.21
C HIS A 128 -14.58 1.63 25.21
N PHE A 129 -15.71 1.72 24.55
CA PHE A 129 -16.11 2.80 23.63
C PHE A 129 -17.41 3.45 24.12
#